data_0c84adf08a2e0fb8d26d90313f2ddcba
#
_entry.id   0c84adf08a2e0fb8d26d90313f2ddcba
#
_cell.length_a   1.000
_cell.length_b   1.000
_cell.length_c   1.000
_cell.angle_alpha   90.00
_cell.angle_beta   90.00
_cell.angle_gamma   90.00
#
_symmetry.space_group_name_H-M   'P 1'
#
loop_
_entity.id
_entity.type
_entity.pdbx_description
1 polymer ?
#
loop_
_entity_poly.entity_id
_entity_poly.type
_entity_poly.pdbx_seq_one_letter_code
_entity_poly.pdbx_strand_id
1 'polypeptide(L)'
;MKNYKIALLAGDGIGPEIMREAVKIFRLIEERNDVTFTLIEADFGAAAYFKCGHPFPDETKAICDEADAIIKGPIGLSHEESKKIPIDMQPERGALLPLRRRYNTFANFRPVSLPKALAHFSPLKPEIIGEGIDLVMVRELVGGLYFGEKEVGVNEKGLRYVKETLEYDEEQICRIMHEALRLSMRRKKVLHNIHKSNVLKSSVLWNEVLEEVAVEYPEVEIKHILVDAAATQLCLNPGQFDVMVMENMFGDILSDQGGGILGSLGLMPSACKGPEKSYYEPSHGSA
;
A
#
# COMPACT_ATOMS: atom_id res chain seq x y z
N MET A 1 -29.71 -10.90 8.68
CA MET A 1 -28.32 -11.33 8.35
C MET A 1 -27.87 -10.56 7.12
N LYS A 2 -26.79 -9.80 7.24
CA LYS A 2 -26.24 -9.01 6.11
C LYS A 2 -25.25 -9.88 5.35
N ASN A 3 -25.42 -9.98 4.02
CA ASN A 3 -24.49 -10.72 3.15
C ASN A 3 -23.57 -9.77 2.41
N TYR A 4 -22.28 -10.09 2.38
CA TYR A 4 -21.27 -9.34 1.62
C TYR A 4 -20.67 -10.26 0.54
N LYS A 5 -20.54 -9.74 -0.67
CA LYS A 5 -19.81 -10.37 -1.76
C LYS A 5 -18.34 -9.99 -1.68
N ILE A 6 -17.46 -10.97 -1.63
CA ILE A 6 -16.01 -10.75 -1.55
C ILE A 6 -15.33 -11.42 -2.75
N ALA A 7 -14.63 -10.64 -3.55
CA ALA A 7 -13.76 -11.18 -4.60
C ALA A 7 -12.44 -11.67 -3.97
N LEU A 8 -12.08 -12.92 -4.23
CA LEU A 8 -10.84 -13.54 -3.76
C LEU A 8 -9.88 -13.68 -4.94
N LEU A 9 -8.82 -12.89 -4.95
CA LEU A 9 -7.75 -12.90 -5.95
C LEU A 9 -6.52 -13.54 -5.32
N ALA A 10 -6.35 -14.86 -5.44
CA ALA A 10 -5.27 -15.57 -4.77
C ALA A 10 -3.87 -15.07 -5.17
N GLY A 11 -3.69 -14.64 -6.43
CA GLY A 11 -2.41 -14.14 -6.92
C GLY A 11 -1.39 -15.24 -7.20
N ASP A 12 -0.11 -14.93 -6.97
CA ASP A 12 1.02 -15.76 -7.36
C ASP A 12 1.73 -16.40 -6.15
N GLY A 13 2.61 -17.35 -6.41
CA GLY A 13 3.49 -17.94 -5.41
C GLY A 13 2.74 -18.53 -4.21
N ILE A 14 3.00 -18.02 -3.00
CA ILE A 14 2.34 -18.45 -1.76
C ILE A 14 0.90 -17.94 -1.61
N GLY A 15 0.43 -17.12 -2.56
CA GLY A 15 -0.90 -16.49 -2.52
C GLY A 15 -2.05 -17.45 -2.27
N PRO A 16 -2.16 -18.59 -2.99
CA PRO A 16 -3.21 -19.59 -2.73
C PRO A 16 -3.16 -20.18 -1.32
N GLU A 17 -1.98 -20.31 -0.70
CA GLU A 17 -1.85 -20.82 0.66
C GLU A 17 -2.40 -19.84 1.68
N ILE A 18 -1.97 -18.58 1.62
CA ILE A 18 -2.45 -17.56 2.56
C ILE A 18 -3.93 -17.23 2.34
N MET A 19 -4.43 -17.32 1.09
CA MET A 19 -5.84 -17.13 0.81
C MET A 19 -6.71 -18.20 1.49
N ARG A 20 -6.27 -19.46 1.51
CA ARG A 20 -6.97 -20.51 2.25
C ARG A 20 -7.07 -20.20 3.75
N GLU A 21 -6.02 -19.62 4.34
CA GLU A 21 -6.06 -19.19 5.75
C GLU A 21 -7.01 -18.00 5.96
N ALA A 22 -7.01 -17.04 5.05
CA ALA A 22 -7.95 -15.92 5.09
C ALA A 22 -9.41 -16.39 5.02
N VAL A 23 -9.74 -17.38 4.18
CA VAL A 23 -11.09 -17.97 4.08
C VAL A 23 -11.54 -18.55 5.41
N LYS A 24 -10.66 -19.21 6.18
CA LYS A 24 -11.00 -19.72 7.52
C LYS A 24 -11.44 -18.61 8.48
N ILE A 25 -10.79 -17.44 8.39
CA ILE A 25 -11.15 -16.26 9.20
C ILE A 25 -12.54 -15.74 8.82
N PHE A 26 -12.88 -15.68 7.52
CA PHE A 26 -14.24 -15.33 7.09
C PHE A 26 -15.28 -16.28 7.69
N ARG A 27 -15.06 -17.59 7.66
CA ARG A 27 -15.98 -18.59 8.26
C ARG A 27 -16.11 -18.40 9.78
N LEU A 28 -14.99 -18.14 10.47
CA LEU A 28 -15.02 -17.86 11.90
C LEU A 28 -15.80 -16.57 12.25
N ILE A 29 -15.75 -15.57 11.39
CA ILE A 29 -16.52 -14.32 11.56
C ILE A 29 -18.02 -14.62 11.38
N GLU A 30 -18.41 -15.42 10.38
CA GLU A 30 -19.80 -15.84 10.17
C GLU A 30 -20.36 -16.59 11.38
N GLU A 31 -19.57 -17.49 11.98
CA GLU A 31 -19.98 -18.25 13.17
C GLU A 31 -20.23 -17.37 14.41
N ARG A 32 -19.55 -16.22 14.49
CA ARG A 32 -19.56 -15.34 15.68
C ARG A 32 -20.40 -14.08 15.53
N ASN A 33 -20.88 -13.80 14.33
CA ASN A 33 -21.60 -12.55 14.02
C ASN A 33 -22.79 -12.82 13.11
N ASP A 34 -23.74 -11.90 13.09
CA ASP A 34 -24.92 -11.99 12.20
C ASP A 34 -24.60 -11.46 10.79
N VAL A 35 -23.58 -12.03 10.16
CA VAL A 35 -23.13 -11.71 8.80
C VAL A 35 -22.84 -12.99 8.01
N THR A 36 -22.91 -12.91 6.68
CA THR A 36 -22.48 -13.99 5.77
C THR A 36 -21.61 -13.42 4.67
N PHE A 37 -20.74 -14.26 4.10
CA PHE A 37 -19.86 -13.88 2.98
C PHE A 37 -20.07 -14.80 1.78
N THR A 38 -20.41 -14.20 0.65
CA THR A 38 -20.34 -14.87 -0.65
C THR A 38 -18.92 -14.65 -1.20
N LEU A 39 -18.08 -15.69 -1.06
CA LEU A 39 -16.68 -15.65 -1.50
C LEU A 39 -16.60 -16.11 -2.95
N ILE A 40 -16.06 -15.28 -3.85
CA ILE A 40 -15.96 -15.53 -5.29
C ILE A 40 -14.50 -15.52 -5.69
N GLU A 41 -13.96 -16.68 -6.07
CA GLU A 41 -12.58 -16.78 -6.55
C GLU A 41 -12.45 -16.27 -7.99
N ALA A 42 -11.34 -15.55 -8.28
CA ALA A 42 -11.05 -15.07 -9.61
C ALA A 42 -9.54 -15.08 -9.88
N ASP A 43 -9.16 -15.33 -11.12
CA ASP A 43 -7.78 -15.40 -11.57
C ASP A 43 -7.14 -14.00 -11.60
N PHE A 44 -5.91 -13.86 -11.07
CA PHE A 44 -5.18 -12.61 -11.01
C PHE A 44 -3.67 -12.82 -11.00
N GLY A 45 -2.90 -11.88 -11.53
CA GLY A 45 -1.43 -11.95 -11.55
C GLY A 45 -0.85 -12.81 -12.67
N ALA A 46 0.34 -13.33 -12.47
CA ALA A 46 1.01 -14.20 -13.44
C ALA A 46 0.27 -15.52 -13.64
N ALA A 47 -0.33 -16.05 -12.58
CA ALA A 47 -1.14 -17.27 -12.66
C ALA A 47 -2.29 -17.11 -13.68
N ALA A 48 -2.97 -15.95 -13.67
CA ALA A 48 -3.99 -15.63 -14.67
C ALA A 48 -3.39 -15.51 -16.07
N TYR A 49 -2.24 -14.84 -16.21
CA TYR A 49 -1.58 -14.70 -17.51
C TYR A 49 -1.24 -16.07 -18.13
N PHE A 50 -0.65 -16.98 -17.37
CA PHE A 50 -0.32 -18.32 -17.87
C PHE A 50 -1.56 -19.15 -18.22
N LYS A 51 -2.69 -18.89 -17.56
CA LYS A 51 -3.95 -19.61 -17.79
C LYS A 51 -4.73 -19.08 -19.01
N CYS A 52 -4.81 -17.75 -19.19
CA CYS A 52 -5.69 -17.15 -20.20
C CYS A 52 -5.02 -16.01 -21.02
N GLY A 53 -3.72 -15.75 -20.84
CA GLY A 53 -2.99 -14.74 -21.62
C GLY A 53 -3.12 -13.30 -21.12
N HIS A 54 -3.83 -13.05 -20.01
CA HIS A 54 -3.98 -11.71 -19.43
C HIS A 54 -3.91 -11.76 -17.90
N PRO A 55 -3.09 -10.89 -17.24
CA PRO A 55 -2.89 -10.94 -15.79
C PRO A 55 -4.07 -10.36 -14.98
N PHE A 56 -4.99 -9.63 -15.61
CA PHE A 56 -6.24 -9.14 -15.03
C PHE A 56 -7.38 -9.30 -16.06
N PRO A 57 -7.94 -10.52 -16.19
CA PRO A 57 -8.97 -10.82 -17.17
C PRO A 57 -10.27 -10.02 -16.98
N ASP A 58 -11.06 -9.85 -18.04
CA ASP A 58 -12.32 -9.12 -17.96
C ASP A 58 -13.35 -9.80 -17.06
N GLU A 59 -13.34 -11.14 -16.98
CA GLU A 59 -14.16 -11.89 -16.03
C GLU A 59 -13.82 -11.51 -14.58
N THR A 60 -12.51 -11.43 -14.25
CA THR A 60 -12.06 -10.99 -12.92
C THR A 60 -12.46 -9.56 -12.64
N LYS A 61 -12.38 -8.66 -13.64
CA LYS A 61 -12.85 -7.28 -13.49
C LYS A 61 -14.33 -7.23 -13.14
N ALA A 62 -15.15 -8.01 -13.85
CA ALA A 62 -16.59 -8.08 -13.60
C ALA A 62 -16.91 -8.58 -12.19
N ILE A 63 -16.23 -9.65 -11.73
CA ILE A 63 -16.37 -10.15 -10.35
C ILE A 63 -15.99 -9.08 -9.33
N CYS A 64 -14.89 -8.38 -9.55
CA CYS A 64 -14.45 -7.30 -8.66
C CYS A 64 -15.43 -6.11 -8.66
N ASP A 65 -16.05 -5.78 -9.79
CA ASP A 65 -17.02 -4.70 -9.89
C ASP A 65 -18.29 -4.98 -9.06
N GLU A 66 -18.73 -6.25 -9.03
CA GLU A 66 -19.90 -6.67 -8.27
C GLU A 66 -19.62 -6.91 -6.78
N ALA A 67 -18.36 -7.11 -6.40
CA ALA A 67 -18.00 -7.40 -5.02
C ALA A 67 -18.07 -6.15 -4.13
N ASP A 68 -18.44 -6.32 -2.85
CA ASP A 68 -18.39 -5.27 -1.84
C ASP A 68 -16.94 -4.91 -1.44
N ALA A 69 -16.06 -5.93 -1.46
CA ALA A 69 -14.62 -5.76 -1.22
C ALA A 69 -13.80 -6.83 -1.95
N ILE A 70 -12.50 -6.58 -2.06
CA ILE A 70 -11.56 -7.48 -2.72
C ILE A 70 -10.50 -7.90 -1.69
N ILE A 71 -10.25 -9.21 -1.58
CA ILE A 71 -9.10 -9.75 -0.87
C ILE A 71 -8.13 -10.26 -1.92
N LYS A 72 -6.92 -9.72 -1.91
CA LYS A 72 -5.89 -10.04 -2.88
C LYS A 72 -4.67 -10.68 -2.20
N GLY A 73 -4.22 -11.81 -2.69
CA GLY A 73 -2.93 -12.38 -2.35
C GLY A 73 -1.76 -11.59 -3.00
N PRO A 74 -0.52 -11.96 -2.70
CA PRO A 74 0.65 -11.36 -3.31
C PRO A 74 0.71 -11.68 -4.80
N ILE A 75 1.38 -10.82 -5.56
CA ILE A 75 1.68 -11.06 -6.96
C ILE A 75 3.17 -10.85 -7.21
N GLY A 76 3.64 -11.39 -8.29
CA GLY A 76 5.01 -11.22 -8.74
C GLY A 76 5.64 -12.54 -9.18
N LEU A 77 6.75 -12.43 -9.90
CA LEU A 77 7.53 -13.54 -10.41
C LEU A 77 9.00 -13.35 -10.07
N SER A 78 9.73 -14.43 -10.01
CA SER A 78 11.19 -14.38 -10.01
C SER A 78 11.71 -13.67 -11.28
N HIS A 79 12.92 -13.13 -11.22
CA HIS A 79 13.53 -12.47 -12.37
C HIS A 79 13.59 -13.39 -13.63
N GLU A 80 13.80 -14.69 -13.45
CA GLU A 80 13.83 -15.63 -14.59
C GLU A 80 12.46 -15.92 -15.17
N GLU A 81 11.42 -15.97 -14.35
CA GLU A 81 10.05 -16.21 -14.80
C GLU A 81 9.45 -14.96 -15.46
N SER A 82 9.79 -13.78 -14.96
CA SER A 82 9.31 -12.51 -15.53
C SER A 82 9.73 -12.33 -16.99
N LYS A 83 10.85 -12.90 -17.42
CA LYS A 83 11.30 -12.89 -18.82
C LYS A 83 10.36 -13.64 -19.79
N LYS A 84 9.48 -14.51 -19.27
CA LYS A 84 8.51 -15.28 -20.06
C LYS A 84 7.22 -14.50 -20.36
N ILE A 85 7.06 -13.35 -19.74
CA ILE A 85 5.88 -12.51 -19.87
C ILE A 85 6.30 -11.16 -20.47
N PRO A 86 5.57 -10.64 -21.49
CA PRO A 86 5.80 -9.30 -22.00
C PRO A 86 5.75 -8.26 -20.86
N ILE A 87 6.64 -7.27 -20.92
CA ILE A 87 6.85 -6.32 -19.83
C ILE A 87 5.54 -5.62 -19.37
N ASP A 88 4.64 -5.32 -20.31
CA ASP A 88 3.35 -4.66 -20.01
C ASP A 88 2.32 -5.63 -19.42
N MET A 89 2.56 -6.95 -19.54
CA MET A 89 1.73 -8.01 -18.98
C MET A 89 2.30 -8.60 -17.70
N GLN A 90 3.43 -8.10 -17.20
CA GLN A 90 3.95 -8.51 -15.89
C GLN A 90 2.95 -8.13 -14.78
N PRO A 91 2.85 -8.92 -13.71
CA PRO A 91 1.80 -8.79 -12.69
C PRO A 91 1.63 -7.38 -12.14
N GLU A 92 2.72 -6.68 -11.88
CA GLU A 92 2.70 -5.32 -11.35
C GLU A 92 2.09 -4.34 -12.36
N ARG A 93 2.54 -4.39 -13.63
CA ARG A 93 2.12 -3.46 -14.68
C ARG A 93 0.77 -3.82 -15.28
N GLY A 94 0.53 -5.11 -15.53
CA GLY A 94 -0.66 -5.59 -16.23
C GLY A 94 -1.84 -5.92 -15.31
N ALA A 95 -1.62 -6.05 -13.99
CA ALA A 95 -2.67 -6.36 -13.04
C ALA A 95 -2.77 -5.35 -11.88
N LEU A 96 -1.72 -5.13 -11.10
CA LEU A 96 -1.80 -4.32 -9.88
C LEU A 96 -2.08 -2.85 -10.16
N LEU A 97 -1.30 -2.21 -11.05
CA LEU A 97 -1.53 -0.81 -11.39
C LEU A 97 -2.90 -0.58 -12.06
N PRO A 98 -3.37 -1.44 -12.99
CA PRO A 98 -4.74 -1.38 -13.50
C PRO A 98 -5.82 -1.54 -12.42
N LEU A 99 -5.65 -2.44 -11.43
CA LEU A 99 -6.57 -2.61 -10.31
C LEU A 99 -6.69 -1.31 -9.51
N ARG A 100 -5.54 -0.70 -9.16
CA ARG A 100 -5.47 0.57 -8.42
C ARG A 100 -6.16 1.71 -9.17
N ARG A 101 -5.91 1.84 -10.47
CA ARG A 101 -6.57 2.84 -11.33
C ARG A 101 -8.07 2.63 -11.43
N ARG A 102 -8.51 1.38 -11.65
CA ARG A 102 -9.93 1.04 -11.85
C ARG A 102 -10.79 1.49 -10.68
N TYR A 103 -10.32 1.27 -9.48
CA TYR A 103 -11.06 1.58 -8.25
C TYR A 103 -10.57 2.85 -7.55
N ASN A 104 -9.63 3.57 -8.17
CA ASN A 104 -9.04 4.78 -7.61
C ASN A 104 -8.67 4.59 -6.13
N THR A 105 -7.96 3.48 -5.82
CA THR A 105 -7.57 3.14 -4.45
C THR A 105 -6.40 3.99 -3.99
N PHE A 106 -6.65 5.27 -3.79
CA PHE A 106 -5.64 6.30 -3.57
C PHE A 106 -4.97 6.26 -2.19
N ALA A 107 -5.64 5.74 -1.17
CA ALA A 107 -5.11 5.71 0.19
C ALA A 107 -4.72 4.28 0.58
N ASN A 108 -3.43 4.06 0.82
CA ASN A 108 -2.90 2.79 1.29
C ASN A 108 -2.48 2.90 2.75
N PHE A 109 -3.13 2.12 3.60
CA PHE A 109 -2.85 2.02 5.02
C PHE A 109 -1.99 0.80 5.28
N ARG A 110 -0.80 1.00 5.84
CA ARG A 110 0.18 -0.04 6.20
C ARG A 110 0.52 0.05 7.68
N PRO A 111 -0.19 -0.69 8.55
CA PRO A 111 0.16 -0.77 9.98
C PRO A 111 1.51 -1.47 10.17
N VAL A 112 2.35 -0.87 11.00
CA VAL A 112 3.60 -1.46 11.51
C VAL A 112 3.40 -1.68 13.00
N SER A 113 3.02 -2.90 13.36
CA SER A 113 2.66 -3.25 14.74
C SER A 113 3.51 -4.40 15.23
N LEU A 114 4.29 -4.14 16.29
CA LEU A 114 5.12 -5.13 16.98
C LEU A 114 4.73 -5.16 18.45
N PRO A 115 3.82 -6.06 18.85
CA PRO A 115 3.54 -6.26 20.27
C PRO A 115 4.78 -6.72 21.04
N LYS A 116 4.91 -6.35 22.30
CA LYS A 116 6.03 -6.74 23.17
C LYS A 116 6.32 -8.25 23.15
N ALA A 117 5.28 -9.07 23.09
CA ALA A 117 5.41 -10.52 23.01
C ALA A 117 6.16 -11.02 21.76
N LEU A 118 6.17 -10.24 20.68
CA LEU A 118 6.83 -10.55 19.41
C LEU A 118 8.16 -9.76 19.23
N ALA A 119 8.58 -8.99 20.23
CA ALA A 119 9.79 -8.15 20.16
C ALA A 119 11.05 -8.93 19.76
N HIS A 120 11.11 -10.23 20.10
CA HIS A 120 12.25 -11.10 19.78
C HIS A 120 12.44 -11.40 18.29
N PHE A 121 11.43 -11.13 17.44
CA PHE A 121 11.56 -11.23 15.98
C PHE A 121 12.25 -10.00 15.36
N SER A 122 12.18 -8.85 16.02
CA SER A 122 12.75 -7.61 15.50
C SER A 122 14.29 -7.64 15.51
N PRO A 123 14.93 -7.12 14.46
CA PRO A 123 16.39 -6.92 14.47
C PRO A 123 16.84 -5.71 15.33
N LEU A 124 15.88 -4.89 15.80
CA LEU A 124 16.19 -3.73 16.63
C LEU A 124 16.55 -4.15 18.07
N LYS A 125 17.36 -3.33 18.71
CA LYS A 125 17.70 -3.54 20.13
C LYS A 125 16.44 -3.41 21.00
N PRO A 126 16.33 -4.21 22.08
CA PRO A 126 15.17 -4.15 22.99
C PRO A 126 14.89 -2.74 23.55
N GLU A 127 15.93 -1.94 23.79
CA GLU A 127 15.79 -0.57 24.30
C GLU A 127 15.12 0.38 23.29
N ILE A 128 15.25 0.09 21.99
CA ILE A 128 14.61 0.86 20.92
C ILE A 128 13.14 0.45 20.77
N ILE A 129 12.83 -0.83 20.92
CA ILE A 129 11.47 -1.37 20.83
C ILE A 129 10.62 -0.94 22.03
N GLY A 130 11.21 -0.91 23.23
CA GLY A 130 10.52 -0.57 24.46
C GLY A 130 9.30 -1.47 24.72
N GLU A 131 8.13 -0.86 24.87
CA GLU A 131 6.86 -1.59 25.11
C GLU A 131 6.19 -2.11 23.82
N GLY A 132 6.82 -1.89 22.67
CA GLY A 132 6.34 -2.30 21.36
C GLY A 132 6.33 -1.14 20.34
N ILE A 133 6.01 -1.45 19.11
CA ILE A 133 5.86 -0.48 18.03
C ILE A 133 4.40 -0.53 17.57
N ASP A 134 3.77 0.64 17.45
CA ASP A 134 2.41 0.77 16.91
C ASP A 134 2.30 2.10 16.14
N LEU A 135 2.51 2.03 14.85
CA LEU A 135 2.36 3.15 13.91
C LEU A 135 1.63 2.70 12.65
N VAL A 136 1.07 3.65 11.92
CA VAL A 136 0.42 3.40 10.62
C VAL A 136 0.99 4.35 9.58
N MET A 137 1.49 3.79 8.48
CA MET A 137 1.89 4.54 7.31
C MET A 137 0.71 4.70 6.36
N VAL A 138 0.41 5.93 5.95
CA VAL A 138 -0.62 6.30 4.99
C VAL A 138 0.08 6.78 3.73
N ARG A 139 0.08 5.92 2.71
CA ARG A 139 0.74 6.13 1.43
C ARG A 139 -0.28 6.58 0.40
N GLU A 140 -0.02 7.69 -0.32
CA GLU A 140 -0.74 7.97 -1.56
C GLU A 140 -0.37 6.90 -2.60
N LEU A 141 -1.34 6.34 -3.34
CA LEU A 141 -1.14 5.09 -4.07
C LEU A 141 -1.35 5.18 -5.58
N VAL A 142 -1.93 6.27 -6.11
CA VAL A 142 -2.32 6.38 -7.52
C VAL A 142 -1.76 7.60 -8.23
N GLY A 143 -0.86 8.34 -7.57
CA GLY A 143 -0.12 9.47 -8.13
C GLY A 143 1.39 9.26 -8.15
N GLY A 144 2.11 10.34 -8.40
CA GLY A 144 3.56 10.41 -8.32
C GLY A 144 4.30 9.66 -9.43
N LEU A 145 5.52 9.30 -9.14
CA LEU A 145 6.47 8.73 -10.11
C LEU A 145 5.96 7.43 -10.78
N TYR A 146 5.19 6.62 -10.07
CA TYR A 146 4.72 5.33 -10.60
C TYR A 146 3.63 5.48 -11.66
N PHE A 147 2.87 6.58 -11.62
CA PHE A 147 1.74 6.85 -12.51
C PHE A 147 1.98 7.99 -13.50
N GLY A 148 3.06 8.76 -13.31
CA GLY A 148 3.44 9.86 -14.19
C GLY A 148 3.90 9.41 -15.58
N GLU A 149 4.03 10.36 -16.48
CA GLU A 149 4.47 10.12 -17.85
C GLU A 149 5.90 9.56 -17.89
N LYS A 150 6.13 8.69 -18.86
CA LYS A 150 7.42 8.01 -19.06
C LYS A 150 7.84 8.12 -20.51
N GLU A 151 9.06 8.56 -20.74
CA GLU A 151 9.67 8.73 -22.05
C GLU A 151 10.98 7.94 -22.13
N VAL A 152 11.12 7.13 -23.16
CA VAL A 152 12.36 6.38 -23.43
C VAL A 152 12.83 6.78 -24.82
N GLY A 153 14.10 7.15 -24.97
CA GLY A 153 14.61 7.61 -26.25
C GLY A 153 16.11 7.56 -26.37
N VAL A 154 16.58 8.13 -27.48
CA VAL A 154 18.01 8.36 -27.76
C VAL A 154 18.19 9.85 -28.02
N ASN A 155 19.12 10.48 -27.32
CA ASN A 155 19.40 11.89 -27.47
C ASN A 155 20.26 12.20 -28.71
N GLU A 156 20.47 13.49 -29.00
CA GLU A 156 21.25 13.96 -30.16
C GLU A 156 22.71 13.43 -30.20
N LYS A 157 23.23 12.99 -29.06
CA LYS A 157 24.57 12.38 -28.95
C LYS A 157 24.57 10.85 -29.13
N GLY A 158 23.44 10.25 -29.50
CA GLY A 158 23.29 8.80 -29.64
C GLY A 158 23.22 8.05 -28.30
N LEU A 159 23.02 8.72 -27.18
CA LEU A 159 22.92 8.10 -25.85
C LEU A 159 21.46 7.79 -25.51
N ARG A 160 21.21 6.60 -25.01
CA ARG A 160 19.89 6.20 -24.49
C ARG A 160 19.56 7.01 -23.25
N TYR A 161 18.30 7.44 -23.13
CA TYR A 161 17.80 8.09 -21.92
C TYR A 161 16.42 7.58 -21.53
N VAL A 162 16.11 7.73 -20.25
CA VAL A 162 14.77 7.53 -19.67
C VAL A 162 14.41 8.78 -18.89
N LYS A 163 13.19 9.27 -19.06
CA LYS A 163 12.61 10.34 -18.28
C LYS A 163 11.31 9.83 -17.64
N GLU A 164 11.18 10.05 -16.35
CA GLU A 164 9.97 9.71 -15.59
C GLU A 164 9.51 10.97 -14.84
N THR A 165 8.21 11.24 -14.89
CA THR A 165 7.62 12.45 -14.29
C THR A 165 7.01 12.13 -12.94
N LEU A 166 7.42 12.87 -11.91
CA LEU A 166 6.74 12.89 -10.61
C LEU A 166 5.72 14.01 -10.64
N GLU A 167 4.43 13.66 -10.62
CA GLU A 167 3.33 14.60 -10.73
C GLU A 167 2.30 14.36 -9.63
N TYR A 168 1.88 15.44 -8.98
CA TYR A 168 0.77 15.50 -8.03
C TYR A 168 0.00 16.79 -8.25
N ASP A 169 -1.31 16.69 -8.25
CA ASP A 169 -2.21 17.83 -8.14
C ASP A 169 -2.72 18.02 -6.70
N GLU A 170 -3.34 19.17 -6.48
CA GLU A 170 -3.87 19.57 -5.19
C GLU A 170 -4.99 18.62 -4.70
N GLU A 171 -5.86 18.13 -5.59
CA GLU A 171 -6.95 17.21 -5.26
C GLU A 171 -6.40 15.86 -4.75
N GLN A 172 -5.39 15.33 -5.44
CA GLN A 172 -4.72 14.09 -5.04
C GLN A 172 -4.10 14.21 -3.64
N ILE A 173 -3.46 15.35 -3.35
CA ILE A 173 -2.85 15.62 -2.05
C ILE A 173 -3.92 15.83 -0.98
N CYS A 174 -4.90 16.68 -1.23
CA CYS A 174 -5.96 17.01 -0.30
C CYS A 174 -6.69 15.76 0.22
N ARG A 175 -7.09 14.84 -0.68
CA ARG A 175 -7.82 13.62 -0.29
C ARG A 175 -7.01 12.69 0.60
N ILE A 176 -5.69 12.53 0.36
CA ILE A 176 -4.87 11.68 1.22
C ILE A 176 -4.60 12.33 2.57
N MET A 177 -4.48 13.68 2.63
CA MET A 177 -4.35 14.41 3.89
C MET A 177 -5.57 14.24 4.78
N HIS A 178 -6.77 14.32 4.21
CA HIS A 178 -7.99 14.04 4.97
C HIS A 178 -8.03 12.63 5.56
N GLU A 179 -7.60 11.61 4.81
CA GLU A 179 -7.55 10.24 5.32
C GLU A 179 -6.54 10.09 6.46
N ALA A 180 -5.36 10.69 6.34
CA ALA A 180 -4.33 10.62 7.36
C ALA A 180 -4.74 11.39 8.64
N LEU A 181 -5.32 12.57 8.49
CA LEU A 181 -5.79 13.39 9.61
C LEU A 181 -6.97 12.75 10.33
N ARG A 182 -7.95 12.18 9.60
CA ARG A 182 -9.05 11.39 10.19
C ARG A 182 -8.54 10.19 10.97
N LEU A 183 -7.52 9.51 10.47
CA LEU A 183 -6.88 8.42 11.19
C LEU A 183 -6.18 8.92 12.46
N SER A 184 -5.42 10.02 12.37
CA SER A 184 -4.74 10.64 13.50
C SER A 184 -5.72 11.03 14.62
N MET A 185 -6.89 11.56 14.27
CA MET A 185 -7.96 11.88 15.23
C MET A 185 -8.46 10.67 16.03
N ARG A 186 -8.38 9.47 15.46
CA ARG A 186 -8.78 8.20 16.11
C ARG A 186 -7.65 7.53 16.88
N ARG A 187 -6.43 8.06 16.77
CA ARG A 187 -5.22 7.56 17.42
C ARG A 187 -4.68 8.59 18.42
N LYS A 188 -3.37 8.81 18.44
CA LYS A 188 -2.70 9.69 19.42
C LYS A 188 -2.77 11.19 19.05
N LYS A 189 -3.47 11.54 17.96
CA LYS A 189 -3.57 12.91 17.43
C LYS A 189 -2.23 13.52 17.04
N VAL A 190 -1.32 12.70 16.52
CA VAL A 190 -0.01 13.11 15.99
C VAL A 190 0.11 12.61 14.56
N LEU A 191 0.35 13.52 13.62
CA LEU A 191 0.62 13.23 12.21
C LEU A 191 2.05 13.61 11.87
N HIS A 192 2.84 12.63 11.42
CA HIS A 192 4.15 12.88 10.84
C HIS A 192 4.01 13.00 9.32
N ASN A 193 4.25 14.19 8.80
CA ASN A 193 4.28 14.46 7.37
C ASN A 193 5.67 14.18 6.82
N ILE A 194 5.79 13.19 5.95
CA ILE A 194 7.06 12.76 5.36
C ILE A 194 7.21 13.34 3.97
N HIS A 195 8.23 14.16 3.76
CA HIS A 195 8.42 14.93 2.54
C HIS A 195 9.89 15.13 2.16
N LYS A 196 10.17 15.75 1.02
CA LYS A 196 11.52 16.16 0.57
C LYS A 196 11.51 17.58 0.01
N SER A 197 10.85 18.51 0.69
CA SER A 197 10.63 19.89 0.20
C SER A 197 11.89 20.73 0.05
N ASN A 198 13.00 20.33 0.66
CA ASN A 198 14.30 20.96 0.44
C ASN A 198 14.87 20.71 -0.97
N VAL A 199 14.29 19.77 -1.75
CA VAL A 199 14.73 19.42 -3.11
C VAL A 199 13.56 19.39 -4.10
N LEU A 200 12.40 18.82 -3.72
CA LEU A 200 11.29 18.56 -4.62
C LEU A 200 10.18 19.62 -4.51
N LYS A 201 9.81 20.21 -5.65
CA LYS A 201 8.68 21.15 -5.71
C LYS A 201 7.33 20.49 -5.42
N SER A 202 7.14 19.23 -5.81
CA SER A 202 5.97 18.44 -5.44
C SER A 202 5.80 18.32 -3.93
N SER A 203 6.90 18.18 -3.18
CA SER A 203 6.86 18.17 -1.71
C SER A 203 6.60 19.55 -1.09
N VAL A 204 6.88 20.63 -1.81
CA VAL A 204 6.47 21.98 -1.36
C VAL A 204 4.95 22.10 -1.43
N LEU A 205 4.33 21.81 -2.58
CA LEU A 205 2.88 21.78 -2.74
C LEU A 205 2.23 20.81 -1.75
N TRP A 206 2.83 19.65 -1.53
CA TRP A 206 2.37 18.65 -0.55
C TRP A 206 2.24 19.24 0.86
N ASN A 207 3.22 20.02 1.30
CA ASN A 207 3.20 20.69 2.59
C ASN A 207 2.17 21.81 2.64
N GLU A 208 2.07 22.64 1.60
CA GLU A 208 1.11 23.73 1.50
C GLU A 208 -0.33 23.21 1.63
N VAL A 209 -0.70 22.19 0.87
CA VAL A 209 -2.03 21.57 0.93
C VAL A 209 -2.29 20.92 2.30
N LEU A 210 -1.27 20.30 2.93
CA LEU A 210 -1.45 19.77 4.29
C LEU A 210 -1.80 20.89 5.28
N GLU A 211 -1.10 22.03 5.25
CA GLU A 211 -1.39 23.14 6.16
C GLU A 211 -2.81 23.69 5.95
N GLU A 212 -3.26 23.76 4.71
CA GLU A 212 -4.64 24.18 4.38
C GLU A 212 -5.70 23.22 4.94
N VAL A 213 -5.52 21.91 4.72
CA VAL A 213 -6.44 20.87 5.21
C VAL A 213 -6.42 20.75 6.73
N ALA A 214 -5.27 20.98 7.35
CA ALA A 214 -5.08 20.86 8.79
C ALA A 214 -5.94 21.81 9.61
N VAL A 215 -6.36 22.92 9.05
CA VAL A 215 -7.28 23.87 9.69
C VAL A 215 -8.59 23.19 10.15
N GLU A 216 -9.02 22.15 9.43
CA GLU A 216 -10.22 21.37 9.81
C GLU A 216 -9.95 20.38 10.95
N TYR A 217 -8.68 20.15 11.33
CA TYR A 217 -8.28 19.17 12.34
C TYR A 217 -7.39 19.79 13.44
N PRO A 218 -7.85 20.84 14.15
CA PRO A 218 -7.00 21.63 15.05
C PRO A 218 -6.47 20.86 16.26
N GLU A 219 -6.99 19.66 16.51
CA GLU A 219 -6.53 18.80 17.60
C GLU A 219 -5.33 17.92 17.21
N VAL A 220 -4.95 17.86 15.92
CA VAL A 220 -3.85 17.02 15.44
C VAL A 220 -2.56 17.84 15.43
N GLU A 221 -1.58 17.35 16.18
CA GLU A 221 -0.21 17.87 16.12
C GLU A 221 0.47 17.39 14.84
N ILE A 222 0.92 18.32 13.98
CA ILE A 222 1.63 18.01 12.74
C ILE A 222 3.13 18.15 12.96
N LYS A 223 3.88 17.11 12.57
CA LYS A 223 5.34 17.08 12.61
C LYS A 223 5.89 16.84 11.22
N HIS A 224 6.58 17.83 10.66
CA HIS A 224 7.26 17.69 9.37
C HIS A 224 8.61 17.02 9.55
N ILE A 225 8.90 16.02 8.69
CA ILE A 225 10.18 15.31 8.72
C ILE A 225 10.61 14.96 7.29
N LEU A 226 11.87 15.22 6.97
CA LEU A 226 12.45 14.81 5.69
C LEU A 226 12.51 13.27 5.61
N VAL A 227 12.26 12.73 4.43
CA VAL A 227 12.16 11.28 4.22
C VAL A 227 13.42 10.50 4.63
N ASP A 228 14.59 11.05 4.39
CA ASP A 228 15.88 10.48 4.80
C ASP A 228 16.05 10.48 6.33
N ALA A 229 15.61 11.55 7.00
CA ALA A 229 15.57 11.61 8.45
C ALA A 229 14.53 10.62 9.01
N ALA A 230 13.35 10.52 8.38
CA ALA A 230 12.33 9.55 8.78
C ALA A 230 12.83 8.10 8.68
N ALA A 231 13.54 7.76 7.58
CA ALA A 231 14.16 6.45 7.42
C ALA A 231 15.14 6.13 8.55
N THR A 232 15.98 7.10 8.93
CA THR A 232 16.89 6.96 10.06
C THR A 232 16.14 6.80 11.38
N GLN A 233 15.15 7.63 11.63
CA GLN A 233 14.39 7.64 12.89
C GLN A 233 13.51 6.38 13.06
N LEU A 234 13.03 5.78 11.99
CA LEU A 234 12.34 4.48 12.05
C LEU A 234 13.24 3.38 12.66
N CYS A 235 14.55 3.42 12.44
CA CYS A 235 15.49 2.48 13.03
C CYS A 235 15.92 2.85 14.45
N LEU A 236 16.01 4.16 14.76
CA LEU A 236 16.56 4.63 16.04
C LEU A 236 15.50 4.90 17.11
N ASN A 237 14.30 5.32 16.71
CA ASN A 237 13.23 5.68 17.62
C ASN A 237 11.85 5.51 16.95
N PRO A 238 11.45 4.27 16.55
CA PRO A 238 10.17 4.03 15.90
C PRO A 238 8.96 4.39 16.76
N GLY A 239 9.08 4.33 18.07
CA GLY A 239 8.03 4.63 19.04
C GLY A 239 7.55 6.09 19.05
N GLN A 240 8.28 7.02 18.43
CA GLN A 240 7.86 8.41 18.29
C GLN A 240 6.75 8.59 17.26
N PHE A 241 6.63 7.67 16.30
CA PHE A 241 5.65 7.76 15.23
C PHE A 241 4.28 7.21 15.67
N ASP A 242 3.22 7.81 15.15
CA ASP A 242 1.86 7.32 15.28
C ASP A 242 1.22 7.14 13.90
N VAL A 243 0.85 8.23 13.22
CA VAL A 243 0.43 8.22 11.83
C VAL A 243 1.49 8.94 11.01
N MET A 244 1.90 8.32 9.90
CA MET A 244 2.86 8.90 8.96
C MET A 244 2.17 9.02 7.60
N VAL A 245 2.14 10.22 7.00
CA VAL A 245 1.61 10.43 5.64
C VAL A 245 2.74 10.75 4.68
N MET A 246 2.67 10.18 3.47
CA MET A 246 3.73 10.32 2.47
C MET A 246 3.24 10.01 1.06
N GLU A 247 3.99 10.52 0.08
CA GLU A 247 3.78 10.24 -1.32
C GLU A 247 4.09 8.77 -1.67
N ASN A 248 3.77 8.38 -2.88
CA ASN A 248 3.74 6.99 -3.34
C ASN A 248 5.09 6.27 -3.17
N MET A 249 6.17 6.80 -3.73
CA MET A 249 7.48 6.14 -3.70
C MET A 249 8.08 6.12 -2.29
N PHE A 250 7.95 7.20 -1.52
CA PHE A 250 8.41 7.22 -0.14
C PHE A 250 7.65 6.22 0.72
N GLY A 251 6.34 6.12 0.50
CA GLY A 251 5.48 5.17 1.19
C GLY A 251 5.82 3.72 0.89
N ASP A 252 6.22 3.44 -0.36
CA ASP A 252 6.67 2.10 -0.76
C ASP A 252 7.93 1.69 0.02
N ILE A 253 8.95 2.53 -0.05
CA ILE A 253 10.25 2.25 0.55
C ILE A 253 10.16 2.17 2.09
N LEU A 254 9.54 3.16 2.72
CA LEU A 254 9.49 3.22 4.18
C LEU A 254 8.61 2.14 4.80
N SER A 255 7.53 1.72 4.13
CA SER A 255 6.69 0.64 4.65
C SER A 255 7.40 -0.71 4.60
N ASP A 256 8.20 -0.99 3.57
CA ASP A 256 9.00 -2.21 3.52
C ASP A 256 10.13 -2.18 4.56
N GLN A 257 10.71 -1.00 4.83
CA GLN A 257 11.59 -0.82 5.97
C GLN A 257 10.87 -1.10 7.29
N GLY A 258 9.60 -0.69 7.42
CA GLY A 258 8.73 -1.04 8.56
C GLY A 258 8.62 -2.56 8.74
N GLY A 259 8.43 -3.31 7.66
CA GLY A 259 8.45 -4.77 7.69
C GLY A 259 9.78 -5.35 8.15
N GLY A 260 10.89 -4.76 7.72
CA GLY A 260 12.23 -5.10 8.20
C GLY A 260 12.40 -4.89 9.71
N ILE A 261 11.83 -3.80 10.22
CA ILE A 261 11.84 -3.48 11.66
C ILE A 261 11.03 -4.51 12.47
N LEU A 262 9.92 -5.02 11.93
CA LEU A 262 9.13 -6.08 12.57
C LEU A 262 9.86 -7.44 12.57
N GLY A 263 10.86 -7.62 11.71
CA GLY A 263 11.55 -8.89 11.49
C GLY A 263 10.77 -9.87 10.61
N SER A 264 9.61 -9.48 10.10
CA SER A 264 8.81 -10.28 9.17
C SER A 264 7.85 -9.43 8.38
N LEU A 265 7.97 -9.46 7.05
CA LEU A 265 7.00 -8.85 6.13
C LEU A 265 5.61 -9.51 6.24
N GLY A 266 5.54 -10.78 6.65
CA GLY A 266 4.29 -11.50 6.86
C GLY A 266 3.42 -10.95 7.99
N LEU A 267 3.95 -10.09 8.85
CA LEU A 267 3.20 -9.41 9.91
C LEU A 267 2.56 -8.09 9.45
N MET A 268 2.77 -7.69 8.21
CA MET A 268 2.26 -6.41 7.71
C MET A 268 1.03 -6.58 6.83
N PRO A 269 -0.15 -6.17 7.32
CA PRO A 269 -1.33 -6.03 6.47
C PRO A 269 -1.26 -4.75 5.64
N SER A 270 -1.99 -4.74 4.54
CA SER A 270 -2.17 -3.56 3.69
C SER A 270 -3.64 -3.41 3.33
N ALA A 271 -4.19 -2.21 3.52
CA ALA A 271 -5.54 -1.85 3.10
C ALA A 271 -5.46 -0.70 2.09
N CYS A 272 -6.01 -0.91 0.91
CA CYS A 272 -6.03 0.07 -0.17
C CYS A 272 -7.46 0.58 -0.37
N LYS A 273 -7.71 1.82 0.00
CA LYS A 273 -9.02 2.45 0.01
C LYS A 273 -9.23 3.34 -1.21
N GLY A 274 -10.31 3.12 -1.92
CA GLY A 274 -10.86 4.04 -2.92
C GLY A 274 -12.15 4.71 -2.44
N PRO A 275 -12.76 5.58 -3.27
CA PRO A 275 -14.01 6.25 -2.90
C PRO A 275 -15.17 5.28 -2.65
N GLU A 276 -15.28 4.26 -3.49
CA GLU A 276 -16.39 3.31 -3.47
C GLU A 276 -15.94 1.90 -3.10
N LYS A 277 -14.72 1.52 -3.47
CA LYS A 277 -14.21 0.17 -3.32
C LYS A 277 -12.84 0.11 -2.67
N SER A 278 -12.62 -0.89 -1.86
CA SER A 278 -11.35 -1.15 -1.20
C SER A 278 -10.86 -2.57 -1.49
N TYR A 279 -9.54 -2.75 -1.50
CA TYR A 279 -8.95 -4.07 -1.47
C TYR A 279 -7.97 -4.23 -0.32
N TYR A 280 -7.80 -5.45 0.13
CA TYR A 280 -6.93 -5.82 1.25
C TYR A 280 -5.94 -6.88 0.79
N GLU A 281 -4.68 -6.74 1.19
CA GLU A 281 -3.60 -7.59 0.75
C GLU A 281 -2.53 -7.74 1.85
N PRO A 282 -1.68 -8.77 1.82
CA PRO A 282 -0.42 -8.74 2.56
C PRO A 282 0.53 -7.75 1.90
N SER A 283 1.45 -7.15 2.67
CA SER A 283 2.45 -6.23 2.12
C SER A 283 3.62 -6.94 1.43
N HIS A 284 3.81 -8.24 1.70
CA HIS A 284 4.90 -9.02 1.10
C HIS A 284 4.62 -9.46 -0.35
N GLY A 285 5.68 -9.78 -1.09
CA GLY A 285 5.59 -10.36 -2.43
C GLY A 285 5.17 -11.83 -2.43
N SER A 286 5.23 -12.45 -3.62
CA SER A 286 4.77 -13.83 -3.86
C SER A 286 5.69 -14.92 -3.30
N ALA A 287 6.91 -14.56 -2.86
CA ALA A 287 8.02 -15.39 -2.38
C ALA A 287 8.64 -16.30 -3.44
#